data_93ad86c090968eff856fc6685dcc4eda
#
_entry.id   93ad86c090968eff856fc6685dcc4eda
#
_cell.length_a   1.000
_cell.length_b   1.000
_cell.length_c   1.000
_cell.angle_alpha   90.00
_cell.angle_beta   90.00
_cell.angle_gamma   90.00
#
_symmetry.space_group_name_H-M   'P 1'
#
loop_
_entity.id
_entity.type
_entity.pdbx_description
1 polymer ?
#
loop_
_entity_poly.entity_id
_entity_poly.type
_entity_poly.pdbx_seq_one_letter_code
_entity_poly.pdbx_strand_id
1 'polypeptide(L)'
;FFKQKTAYEISACLVGSANTIQMAGPSVLICYAVTGVVMFFIMRIMGEMLYQEPVTGSFATYGHKYISPFIGYLTACSYWFLWVAVGLSEVTAVGIYVHYWFPLLPQWISALAGMAIVAIANMAAVKYYGEFEFWFALIKVVTIIVMLIVGGAVILFGFGNAGVAMGFSNLWEHGGFMPNGWGGMLAAMCVVAAAFQGVELVGITAGEAQNPKHTLKRAVNNIVWRILIFYIGSIFVILCIYPWNEVSYIGSPFVMTFAKVGISSAAAIINFVVLTAALSGCNSGMYSSARMIYTLAQNGQAPKCFLKLSKSGVPRNGISVTIIVLFIGVILNYLIPNSKLFLYLYSASVFPGMVAWFVLAYAQKNFRKAWGPEVMAKHEFKSPLYPYSNYFCILFLVLVTIGMLYNPDTRMSIFSSWVYMAAVVIAWFACGLNKKK
;
A
#
# COMPACT_ATOMS: atom_id res chain seq x y z
N PHE A 1 14.91 0.70 -9.48
CA PHE A 1 13.70 1.55 -9.33
C PHE A 1 12.38 0.76 -9.41
N PHE A 2 12.26 -0.31 -10.20
CA PHE A 2 11.01 -1.06 -10.39
C PHE A 2 10.72 -2.15 -9.37
N LYS A 3 11.72 -2.64 -8.67
CA LYS A 3 11.56 -3.61 -7.58
C LYS A 3 11.07 -2.97 -6.26
N GLN A 4 11.09 -1.63 -6.17
CA GLN A 4 10.70 -0.87 -4.99
C GLN A 4 9.26 -1.09 -4.53
N LYS A 5 8.37 -1.32 -5.48
CA LYS A 5 6.92 -1.38 -5.26
C LYS A 5 6.44 -2.68 -4.61
N THR A 6 7.14 -3.77 -4.86
CA THR A 6 6.73 -5.12 -4.43
C THR A 6 6.78 -5.27 -2.90
N ALA A 7 7.66 -4.51 -2.26
CA ALA A 7 7.94 -4.67 -0.84
C ALA A 7 6.77 -4.23 0.07
N TYR A 8 6.19 -3.07 -0.19
CA TYR A 8 5.05 -2.57 0.60
C TYR A 8 3.78 -3.40 0.38
N GLU A 9 3.48 -3.73 -0.88
CA GLU A 9 2.31 -4.53 -1.24
C GLU A 9 2.30 -5.90 -0.54
N ILE A 10 3.46 -6.54 -0.43
CA ILE A 10 3.61 -7.84 0.22
C ILE A 10 3.42 -7.74 1.75
N SER A 11 3.91 -6.66 2.38
CA SER A 11 3.72 -6.43 3.81
C SER A 11 2.24 -6.33 4.18
N ALA A 12 1.48 -5.51 3.47
CA ALA A 12 0.04 -5.36 3.67
C ALA A 12 -0.72 -6.67 3.42
N CYS A 13 -0.30 -7.47 2.42
CA CYS A 13 -0.88 -8.78 2.16
C CYS A 13 -0.64 -9.77 3.31
N LEU A 14 0.56 -9.78 3.88
CA LEU A 14 0.92 -10.71 4.96
C LEU A 14 0.13 -10.47 6.26
N VAL A 15 -0.08 -9.20 6.62
CA VAL A 15 -0.74 -8.82 7.87
C VAL A 15 -2.27 -8.85 7.75
N GLY A 16 -2.81 -8.44 6.59
CA GLY A 16 -4.26 -8.37 6.37
C GLY A 16 -4.92 -9.67 5.92
N SER A 17 -4.15 -10.67 5.45
CA SER A 17 -4.71 -11.86 4.82
C SER A 17 -5.53 -12.75 5.77
N ALA A 18 -5.10 -12.94 7.00
CA ALA A 18 -5.82 -13.78 7.96
C ALA A 18 -7.22 -13.21 8.26
N ASN A 19 -7.32 -11.90 8.51
CA ASN A 19 -8.60 -11.24 8.76
C ASN A 19 -9.53 -11.28 7.54
N THR A 20 -9.00 -11.03 6.33
CA THR A 20 -9.81 -11.06 5.10
C THR A 20 -10.29 -12.45 4.77
N ILE A 21 -9.47 -13.49 5.02
CA ILE A 21 -9.85 -14.90 4.88
C ILE A 21 -10.98 -15.23 5.87
N GLN A 22 -10.88 -14.79 7.12
CA GLN A 22 -11.92 -15.03 8.12
C GLN A 22 -13.25 -14.34 7.76
N MET A 23 -13.19 -13.13 7.19
CA MET A 23 -14.39 -12.38 6.77
C MET A 23 -15.12 -13.03 5.59
N ALA A 24 -14.39 -13.47 4.56
CA ALA A 24 -14.98 -13.92 3.29
C ALA A 24 -14.86 -15.42 3.05
N GLY A 25 -14.06 -16.15 3.82
CA GLY A 25 -13.70 -17.52 3.47
C GLY A 25 -12.94 -17.58 2.15
N PRO A 26 -13.08 -18.68 1.37
CA PRO A 26 -12.44 -18.83 0.06
C PRO A 26 -12.82 -17.75 -0.96
N SER A 27 -13.99 -17.10 -0.83
CA SER A 27 -14.41 -16.02 -1.73
C SER A 27 -13.53 -14.75 -1.64
N VAL A 28 -12.63 -14.66 -0.67
CA VAL A 28 -11.60 -13.63 -0.61
C VAL A 28 -10.74 -13.60 -1.89
N LEU A 29 -10.57 -14.73 -2.58
CA LEU A 29 -9.90 -14.80 -3.88
C LEU A 29 -10.59 -13.92 -4.93
N ILE A 30 -11.93 -13.88 -4.93
CA ILE A 30 -12.71 -12.98 -5.80
C ILE A 30 -12.47 -11.52 -5.38
N CYS A 31 -12.42 -11.23 -4.07
CA CYS A 31 -12.14 -9.87 -3.59
C CYS A 31 -10.79 -9.35 -4.11
N TYR A 32 -9.75 -10.17 -4.04
CA TYR A 32 -8.42 -9.82 -4.58
C TYR A 32 -8.41 -9.71 -6.10
N ALA A 33 -9.15 -10.59 -6.82
CA ALA A 33 -9.24 -10.53 -8.27
C ALA A 33 -9.95 -9.24 -8.74
N VAL A 34 -11.12 -8.92 -8.17
CA VAL A 34 -11.88 -7.72 -8.53
C VAL A 34 -11.09 -6.44 -8.19
N THR A 35 -10.55 -6.35 -6.97
CA THR A 35 -9.72 -5.21 -6.57
C THR A 35 -8.49 -5.09 -7.45
N GLY A 36 -7.87 -6.22 -7.82
CA GLY A 36 -6.73 -6.26 -8.73
C GLY A 36 -7.04 -5.72 -10.12
N VAL A 37 -8.22 -6.01 -10.67
CA VAL A 37 -8.68 -5.44 -11.94
C VAL A 37 -8.87 -3.92 -11.82
N VAL A 38 -9.48 -3.44 -10.73
CA VAL A 38 -9.62 -2.01 -10.47
C VAL A 38 -8.26 -1.33 -10.40
N MET A 39 -7.31 -1.92 -9.65
CA MET A 39 -5.95 -1.38 -9.53
C MET A 39 -5.21 -1.37 -10.87
N PHE A 40 -5.39 -2.39 -11.69
CA PHE A 40 -4.86 -2.39 -13.06
C PHE A 40 -5.38 -1.18 -13.86
N PHE A 41 -6.69 -0.90 -13.81
CA PHE A 41 -7.24 0.26 -14.51
C PHE A 41 -6.73 1.58 -13.91
N ILE A 42 -6.70 1.74 -12.59
CA ILE A 42 -6.14 2.95 -11.94
C ILE A 42 -4.69 3.18 -12.40
N MET A 43 -3.89 2.12 -12.46
CA MET A 43 -2.51 2.22 -12.91
C MET A 43 -2.37 2.51 -14.40
N ARG A 44 -3.29 1.99 -15.24
CA ARG A 44 -3.34 2.35 -16.67
C ARG A 44 -3.75 3.79 -16.87
N ILE A 45 -4.71 4.30 -16.09
CA ILE A 45 -5.14 5.68 -16.08
C ILE A 45 -3.97 6.61 -15.70
N MET A 46 -3.30 6.33 -14.59
CA MET A 46 -2.14 7.09 -14.15
C MET A 46 -0.99 6.99 -15.16
N GLY A 47 -0.75 5.79 -15.69
CA GLY A 47 0.29 5.54 -16.67
C GLY A 47 0.10 6.29 -17.97
N GLU A 48 -1.12 6.43 -18.48
CA GLU A 48 -1.45 7.24 -19.66
C GLU A 48 -1.07 8.71 -19.44
N MET A 49 -1.47 9.27 -18.29
CA MET A 49 -1.18 10.66 -17.96
C MET A 49 0.32 10.91 -17.79
N LEU A 50 1.02 10.02 -17.08
CA LEU A 50 2.46 10.11 -16.86
C LEU A 50 3.30 9.87 -18.13
N TYR A 51 2.81 9.04 -19.04
CA TYR A 51 3.50 8.80 -20.32
C TYR A 51 3.54 10.06 -21.19
N GLN A 52 2.44 10.81 -21.18
CA GLN A 52 2.31 12.06 -21.94
C GLN A 52 2.98 13.24 -21.23
N GLU A 53 2.79 13.32 -19.91
CA GLU A 53 3.25 14.44 -19.10
C GLU A 53 3.87 13.90 -17.79
N PRO A 54 5.16 13.52 -17.81
CA PRO A 54 5.85 13.07 -16.61
C PRO A 54 6.05 14.26 -15.64
N VAL A 55 5.41 14.20 -14.47
CA VAL A 55 5.46 15.24 -13.44
C VAL A 55 5.82 14.62 -12.09
N THR A 56 6.51 15.39 -11.24
CA THR A 56 6.69 15.08 -9.83
C THR A 56 5.37 15.32 -9.10
N GLY A 57 5.04 14.48 -8.10
CA GLY A 57 3.77 14.59 -7.40
C GLY A 57 2.57 13.95 -8.10
N SER A 58 2.74 13.46 -9.36
CA SER A 58 1.77 12.63 -10.09
C SER A 58 0.31 13.05 -9.89
N PHE A 59 -0.49 12.21 -9.21
CA PHE A 59 -1.93 12.41 -8.98
C PHE A 59 -2.28 13.74 -8.30
N ALA A 60 -1.45 14.27 -7.40
CA ALA A 60 -1.67 15.57 -6.78
C ALA A 60 -1.50 16.72 -7.79
N THR A 61 -0.48 16.64 -8.65
CA THR A 61 -0.24 17.60 -9.74
C THR A 61 -1.36 17.51 -10.78
N TYR A 62 -1.82 16.31 -11.14
CA TYR A 62 -2.94 16.14 -12.06
C TYR A 62 -4.27 16.63 -11.47
N GLY A 63 -4.50 16.40 -10.17
CA GLY A 63 -5.64 16.96 -9.46
C GLY A 63 -5.65 18.50 -9.51
N HIS A 64 -4.50 19.11 -9.30
CA HIS A 64 -4.30 20.55 -9.37
C HIS A 64 -4.56 21.09 -10.78
N LYS A 65 -3.96 20.48 -11.81
CA LYS A 65 -3.98 20.96 -13.19
C LYS A 65 -5.30 20.67 -13.91
N TYR A 66 -5.86 19.47 -13.74
CA TYR A 66 -7.00 19.00 -14.52
C TYR A 66 -8.33 19.02 -13.79
N ILE A 67 -8.35 19.32 -12.47
CA ILE A 67 -9.60 19.47 -11.73
C ILE A 67 -9.66 20.86 -11.10
N SER A 68 -8.87 21.11 -10.05
CA SER A 68 -8.74 22.43 -9.44
C SER A 68 -7.54 22.49 -8.48
N PRO A 69 -7.02 23.70 -8.16
CA PRO A 69 -5.98 23.88 -7.16
C PRO A 69 -6.34 23.30 -5.79
N PHE A 70 -7.60 23.37 -5.39
CA PHE A 70 -8.11 22.80 -4.14
C PHE A 70 -8.00 21.26 -4.14
N ILE A 71 -8.40 20.60 -5.23
CA ILE A 71 -8.32 19.13 -5.34
C ILE A 71 -6.87 18.65 -5.32
N GLY A 72 -5.95 19.36 -5.98
CA GLY A 72 -4.52 19.05 -5.89
C GLY A 72 -3.99 19.16 -4.46
N TYR A 73 -4.38 20.22 -3.74
CA TYR A 73 -4.05 20.42 -2.34
C TYR A 73 -4.59 19.30 -1.45
N LEU A 74 -5.90 19.03 -1.58
CA LEU A 74 -6.56 17.96 -0.82
C LEU A 74 -5.90 16.61 -1.05
N THR A 75 -5.59 16.28 -2.31
CA THR A 75 -4.93 15.02 -2.68
C THR A 75 -3.54 14.90 -2.08
N ALA A 76 -2.73 15.96 -2.18
CA ALA A 76 -1.38 15.95 -1.62
C ALA A 76 -1.40 15.82 -0.09
N CYS A 77 -2.28 16.54 0.60
CA CYS A 77 -2.46 16.44 2.05
C CYS A 77 -2.96 15.04 2.46
N SER A 78 -3.96 14.48 1.76
CA SER A 78 -4.50 13.15 2.03
C SER A 78 -3.43 12.07 1.85
N TYR A 79 -2.63 12.16 0.81
CA TYR A 79 -1.56 11.20 0.54
C TYR A 79 -0.37 11.36 1.50
N TRP A 80 -0.07 12.58 1.92
CA TRP A 80 0.88 12.83 3.00
C TRP A 80 0.43 12.18 4.30
N PHE A 81 -0.85 12.33 4.66
CA PHE A 81 -1.42 11.70 5.86
C PHE A 81 -1.41 10.18 5.78
N LEU A 82 -1.77 9.60 4.63
CA LEU A 82 -1.64 8.16 4.39
C LEU A 82 -0.25 7.67 4.79
N TRP A 83 0.80 8.26 4.21
CA TRP A 83 2.15 7.77 4.41
C TRP A 83 2.72 8.07 5.79
N VAL A 84 2.25 9.13 6.44
CA VAL A 84 2.56 9.39 7.84
C VAL A 84 1.91 8.34 8.74
N ALA A 85 0.62 8.05 8.54
CA ALA A 85 -0.10 7.05 9.32
C ALA A 85 0.47 5.63 9.11
N VAL A 86 0.79 5.27 7.86
CA VAL A 86 1.51 4.03 7.53
C VAL A 86 2.87 4.01 8.22
N GLY A 87 3.66 5.08 8.12
CA GLY A 87 4.97 5.16 8.77
C GLY A 87 4.89 5.00 10.29
N LEU A 88 3.89 5.60 10.95
CA LEU A 88 3.63 5.42 12.39
C LEU A 88 3.33 3.96 12.72
N SER A 89 2.49 3.29 11.91
CA SER A 89 2.15 1.88 12.09
C SER A 89 3.36 0.97 11.88
N GLU A 90 4.19 1.24 10.86
CA GLU A 90 5.38 0.44 10.55
C GLU A 90 6.48 0.61 11.63
N VAL A 91 6.67 1.81 12.16
CA VAL A 91 7.57 2.04 13.30
C VAL A 91 7.12 1.23 14.52
N THR A 92 5.81 1.16 14.78
CA THR A 92 5.23 0.33 15.85
C THR A 92 5.48 -1.16 15.58
N ALA A 93 5.28 -1.59 14.34
CA ALA A 93 5.47 -2.97 13.91
C ALA A 93 6.95 -3.43 14.06
N VAL A 94 7.93 -2.57 13.78
CA VAL A 94 9.35 -2.85 14.03
C VAL A 94 9.58 -3.21 15.50
N GLY A 95 8.98 -2.46 16.43
CA GLY A 95 9.06 -2.76 17.87
C GLY A 95 8.53 -4.15 18.21
N ILE A 96 7.38 -4.52 17.66
CA ILE A 96 6.72 -5.82 17.88
C ILE A 96 7.57 -6.97 17.32
N TYR A 97 8.09 -6.83 16.09
CA TYR A 97 8.84 -7.90 15.44
C TYR A 97 10.22 -8.13 16.04
N VAL A 98 10.92 -7.08 16.48
CA VAL A 98 12.21 -7.21 17.19
C VAL A 98 12.03 -7.84 18.57
N HIS A 99 10.92 -7.55 19.26
CA HIS A 99 10.58 -8.14 20.55
C HIS A 99 10.50 -9.67 20.52
N TYR A 100 10.20 -10.27 19.37
CA TYR A 100 10.20 -11.73 19.17
C TYR A 100 11.57 -12.38 19.50
N TRP A 101 12.69 -11.74 19.13
CA TRP A 101 14.03 -12.24 19.43
C TRP A 101 14.60 -11.69 20.74
N PHE A 102 14.16 -10.48 21.11
CA PHE A 102 14.66 -9.76 22.28
C PHE A 102 13.52 -9.35 23.20
N PRO A 103 12.90 -10.32 23.94
CA PRO A 103 11.72 -10.03 24.76
C PRO A 103 11.97 -9.04 25.90
N LEU A 104 13.21 -8.89 26.36
CA LEU A 104 13.61 -7.97 27.40
C LEU A 104 13.83 -6.53 26.89
N LEU A 105 13.94 -6.35 25.55
CA LEU A 105 14.15 -5.04 24.98
C LEU A 105 12.80 -4.29 24.84
N PRO A 106 12.65 -3.09 25.45
CA PRO A 106 11.45 -2.29 25.27
C PRO A 106 11.19 -1.98 23.80
N GLN A 107 9.93 -2.13 23.34
CA GLN A 107 9.55 -1.98 21.93
C GLN A 107 9.91 -0.61 21.35
N TRP A 108 9.83 0.47 22.16
CA TRP A 108 10.16 1.82 21.71
C TRP A 108 11.64 1.98 21.31
N ILE A 109 12.57 1.23 21.91
CA ILE A 109 13.99 1.27 21.55
C ILE A 109 14.20 0.72 20.14
N SER A 110 13.58 -0.43 19.84
CA SER A 110 13.63 -1.03 18.51
C SER A 110 12.94 -0.17 17.46
N ALA A 111 11.80 0.43 17.82
CA ALA A 111 11.06 1.36 16.98
C ALA A 111 11.92 2.60 16.66
N LEU A 112 12.59 3.18 17.66
CA LEU A 112 13.51 4.32 17.49
C LEU A 112 14.69 3.95 16.60
N ALA A 113 15.30 2.77 16.80
CA ALA A 113 16.43 2.31 16.01
C ALA A 113 16.02 2.11 14.53
N GLY A 114 14.88 1.45 14.29
CA GLY A 114 14.34 1.27 12.93
C GLY A 114 14.04 2.59 12.23
N MET A 115 13.38 3.51 12.93
CA MET A 115 13.13 4.88 12.42
C MET A 115 14.43 5.60 12.09
N ALA A 116 15.44 5.53 12.98
CA ALA A 116 16.73 6.20 12.77
C ALA A 116 17.47 5.66 11.54
N ILE A 117 17.49 4.33 11.35
CA ILE A 117 18.09 3.67 10.17
C ILE A 117 17.44 4.20 8.87
N VAL A 118 16.12 4.20 8.83
CA VAL A 118 15.37 4.66 7.65
C VAL A 118 15.55 6.17 7.43
N ALA A 119 15.56 6.97 8.50
CA ALA A 119 15.79 8.43 8.44
C ALA A 119 17.17 8.75 7.87
N ILE A 120 18.22 8.08 8.34
CA ILE A 120 19.60 8.25 7.84
C ILE A 120 19.66 7.90 6.35
N ALA A 121 19.05 6.78 5.94
CA ALA A 121 19.04 6.36 4.54
C ALA A 121 18.36 7.40 3.64
N ASN A 122 17.19 7.93 4.04
CA ASN A 122 16.45 8.94 3.28
C ASN A 122 17.14 10.31 3.25
N MET A 123 17.84 10.69 4.33
CA MET A 123 18.55 11.99 4.41
C MET A 123 19.88 12.00 3.63
N ALA A 124 20.49 10.85 3.41
CA ALA A 124 21.78 10.72 2.75
C ALA A 124 21.69 10.98 1.24
N ALA A 125 21.04 10.12 0.48
CA ALA A 125 20.84 10.28 -0.96
C ALA A 125 19.72 9.36 -1.47
N VAL A 126 19.08 9.75 -2.58
CA VAL A 126 18.06 8.93 -3.28
C VAL A 126 18.58 7.54 -3.67
N LYS A 127 19.88 7.42 -3.93
CA LYS A 127 20.53 6.13 -4.22
C LYS A 127 20.39 5.14 -3.06
N TYR A 128 20.65 5.57 -1.84
CA TYR A 128 20.54 4.68 -0.65
C TYR A 128 19.10 4.25 -0.38
N TYR A 129 18.13 5.16 -0.56
CA TYR A 129 16.73 4.78 -0.55
C TYR A 129 16.45 3.62 -1.51
N GLY A 130 16.93 3.72 -2.77
CA GLY A 130 16.72 2.69 -3.79
C GLY A 130 17.41 1.36 -3.46
N GLU A 131 18.62 1.37 -2.91
CA GLU A 131 19.35 0.17 -2.50
C GLU A 131 18.64 -0.56 -1.35
N PHE A 132 18.24 0.14 -0.30
CA PHE A 132 17.49 -0.46 0.82
C PHE A 132 16.20 -1.12 0.33
N GLU A 133 15.43 -0.40 -0.48
CA GLU A 133 14.17 -0.90 -1.00
C GLU A 133 14.36 -2.12 -1.91
N PHE A 134 15.44 -2.16 -2.70
CA PHE A 134 15.78 -3.30 -3.55
C PHE A 134 16.00 -4.58 -2.73
N TRP A 135 16.83 -4.51 -1.69
CA TRP A 135 17.15 -5.68 -0.86
C TRP A 135 15.94 -6.14 -0.05
N PHE A 136 15.20 -5.21 0.54
CA PHE A 136 13.98 -5.55 1.27
C PHE A 136 12.92 -6.17 0.36
N ALA A 137 12.75 -5.67 -0.86
CA ALA A 137 11.84 -6.24 -1.83
C ALA A 137 12.28 -7.65 -2.27
N LEU A 138 13.58 -7.86 -2.48
CA LEU A 138 14.12 -9.14 -2.92
C LEU A 138 13.86 -10.23 -1.87
N ILE A 139 14.13 -9.96 -0.59
CA ILE A 139 13.88 -10.89 0.51
C ILE A 139 12.42 -11.37 0.50
N LYS A 140 11.47 -10.44 0.40
CA LYS A 140 10.03 -10.76 0.39
C LYS A 140 9.61 -11.57 -0.84
N VAL A 141 10.05 -11.15 -2.03
CA VAL A 141 9.74 -11.86 -3.28
C VAL A 141 10.23 -13.29 -3.24
N VAL A 142 11.48 -13.50 -2.82
CA VAL A 142 12.06 -14.85 -2.68
C VAL A 142 11.26 -15.67 -1.68
N THR A 143 10.94 -15.12 -0.52
CA THR A 143 10.16 -15.83 0.51
C THR A 143 8.79 -16.29 -0.01
N ILE A 144 8.05 -15.43 -0.73
CA ILE A 144 6.75 -15.83 -1.26
C ILE A 144 6.90 -16.85 -2.38
N ILE A 145 7.88 -16.72 -3.27
CA ILE A 145 8.11 -17.71 -4.32
C ILE A 145 8.43 -19.08 -3.70
N VAL A 146 9.29 -19.11 -2.67
CA VAL A 146 9.59 -20.36 -1.93
C VAL A 146 8.33 -20.92 -1.29
N MET A 147 7.50 -20.06 -0.66
CA MET A 147 6.23 -20.48 -0.07
C MET A 147 5.27 -21.07 -1.13
N LEU A 148 5.17 -20.47 -2.30
CA LEU A 148 4.32 -20.99 -3.39
C LEU A 148 4.81 -22.36 -3.89
N ILE A 149 6.12 -22.55 -4.01
CA ILE A 149 6.72 -23.83 -4.43
C ILE A 149 6.48 -24.89 -3.36
N VAL A 150 6.81 -24.58 -2.11
CA VAL A 150 6.65 -25.50 -0.97
C VAL A 150 5.16 -25.83 -0.76
N GLY A 151 4.29 -24.81 -0.75
CA GLY A 151 2.85 -24.99 -0.59
C GLY A 151 2.24 -25.81 -1.75
N GLY A 152 2.66 -25.55 -2.98
CA GLY A 152 2.29 -26.36 -4.14
C GLY A 152 2.72 -27.83 -3.99
N ALA A 153 3.91 -28.09 -3.45
CA ALA A 153 4.37 -29.45 -3.16
C ALA A 153 3.54 -30.13 -2.06
N VAL A 154 3.09 -29.40 -1.04
CA VAL A 154 2.16 -29.90 0.00
C VAL A 154 0.79 -30.27 -0.62
N ILE A 155 0.26 -29.40 -1.46
CA ILE A 155 -1.07 -29.56 -2.08
C ILE A 155 -1.08 -30.74 -3.05
N LEU A 156 -0.08 -30.85 -3.93
CA LEU A 156 -0.06 -31.80 -5.04
C LEU A 156 0.58 -33.14 -4.68
N PHE A 157 1.61 -33.17 -3.84
CA PHE A 157 2.42 -34.34 -3.57
C PHE A 157 2.40 -34.77 -2.10
N GLY A 158 1.73 -34.03 -1.20
CA GLY A 158 1.73 -34.33 0.23
C GLY A 158 3.06 -34.13 0.92
N PHE A 159 3.95 -33.28 0.38
CA PHE A 159 5.25 -32.98 0.97
C PHE A 159 5.06 -32.42 2.39
N GLY A 160 5.70 -33.05 3.39
CA GLY A 160 5.48 -32.68 4.79
C GLY A 160 4.13 -33.09 5.39
N ASN A 161 3.32 -33.88 4.67
CA ASN A 161 2.03 -34.40 5.11
C ASN A 161 1.96 -35.93 4.94
N ALA A 162 3.00 -36.64 5.32
CA ALA A 162 3.12 -38.10 5.21
C ALA A 162 2.84 -38.68 3.80
N GLY A 163 3.10 -37.88 2.75
CA GLY A 163 2.86 -38.28 1.35
C GLY A 163 1.39 -38.20 0.91
N VAL A 164 0.49 -37.71 1.75
CA VAL A 164 -0.94 -37.54 1.41
C VAL A 164 -1.16 -36.12 0.88
N ALA A 165 -1.53 -36.03 -0.41
CA ALA A 165 -1.84 -34.74 -1.05
C ALA A 165 -3.05 -34.08 -0.38
N MET A 166 -2.93 -32.80 -0.02
CA MET A 166 -4.05 -32.06 0.61
C MET A 166 -5.15 -31.69 -0.38
N GLY A 167 -4.80 -31.54 -1.66
CA GLY A 167 -5.78 -31.19 -2.69
C GLY A 167 -6.39 -29.79 -2.50
N PHE A 168 -7.63 -29.65 -2.97
CA PHE A 168 -8.37 -28.38 -3.01
C PHE A 168 -9.65 -28.40 -2.17
N SER A 169 -9.87 -29.46 -1.38
CA SER A 169 -11.13 -29.71 -0.66
C SER A 169 -11.47 -28.60 0.34
N ASN A 170 -10.46 -28.03 1.01
CA ASN A 170 -10.63 -26.92 1.95
C ASN A 170 -11.33 -25.68 1.37
N LEU A 171 -11.35 -25.54 0.03
CA LEU A 171 -12.06 -24.43 -0.63
C LEU A 171 -13.60 -24.61 -0.59
N TRP A 172 -14.09 -25.83 -0.30
CA TRP A 172 -15.51 -26.17 -0.43
C TRP A 172 -16.11 -26.80 0.82
N GLU A 173 -15.34 -27.56 1.60
CA GLU A 173 -15.84 -28.41 2.70
C GLU A 173 -16.32 -27.65 3.93
N HIS A 174 -15.81 -26.46 4.19
CA HIS A 174 -16.09 -25.70 5.42
C HIS A 174 -17.16 -24.60 5.20
N GLY A 175 -18.35 -24.98 4.75
CA GLY A 175 -19.47 -24.06 4.47
C GLY A 175 -19.49 -23.50 3.04
N GLY A 176 -18.76 -24.13 2.11
CA GLY A 176 -18.69 -23.75 0.71
C GLY A 176 -17.74 -22.61 0.41
N PHE A 177 -17.75 -22.16 -0.85
CA PHE A 177 -16.84 -21.11 -1.33
C PHE A 177 -17.16 -19.72 -0.77
N MET A 178 -18.41 -19.45 -0.38
CA MET A 178 -18.88 -18.18 0.20
C MET A 178 -19.57 -18.40 1.56
N PRO A 179 -18.87 -18.89 2.58
CA PRO A 179 -19.48 -19.28 3.86
C PRO A 179 -20.18 -18.14 4.57
N ASN A 180 -19.67 -16.90 4.44
CA ASN A 180 -20.21 -15.69 5.06
C ASN A 180 -21.03 -14.83 4.06
N GLY A 181 -21.38 -15.38 2.89
CA GLY A 181 -22.20 -14.72 1.88
C GLY A 181 -21.63 -13.40 1.36
N TRP A 182 -22.50 -12.59 0.75
CA TRP A 182 -22.13 -11.29 0.19
C TRP A 182 -21.66 -10.28 1.23
N GLY A 183 -22.19 -10.34 2.45
CA GLY A 183 -21.81 -9.44 3.55
C GLY A 183 -20.36 -9.61 3.94
N GLY A 184 -19.91 -10.86 4.12
CA GLY A 184 -18.51 -11.17 4.42
C GLY A 184 -17.57 -10.78 3.29
N MET A 185 -17.98 -11.01 2.03
CA MET A 185 -17.20 -10.63 0.87
C MET A 185 -17.03 -9.11 0.73
N LEU A 186 -18.10 -8.33 0.96
CA LEU A 186 -18.03 -6.86 0.94
C LEU A 186 -17.17 -6.32 2.08
N ALA A 187 -17.28 -6.88 3.28
CA ALA A 187 -16.42 -6.50 4.40
C ALA A 187 -14.94 -6.79 4.11
N ALA A 188 -14.63 -7.97 3.58
CA ALA A 188 -13.26 -8.32 3.17
C ALA A 188 -12.73 -7.40 2.05
N MET A 189 -13.57 -7.01 1.08
CA MET A 189 -13.18 -6.15 -0.03
C MET A 189 -12.70 -4.77 0.44
N CYS A 190 -13.26 -4.24 1.54
CA CYS A 190 -12.82 -2.99 2.15
C CYS A 190 -11.37 -3.10 2.67
N VAL A 191 -11.03 -4.22 3.31
CA VAL A 191 -9.67 -4.47 3.83
C VAL A 191 -8.71 -4.81 2.69
N VAL A 192 -9.16 -5.57 1.69
CA VAL A 192 -8.37 -5.90 0.49
C VAL A 192 -8.01 -4.64 -0.29
N ALA A 193 -8.92 -3.65 -0.41
CA ALA A 193 -8.59 -2.38 -1.05
C ALA A 193 -7.42 -1.66 -0.34
N ALA A 194 -7.36 -1.71 1.00
CA ALA A 194 -6.23 -1.17 1.76
C ALA A 194 -4.91 -1.89 1.45
N ALA A 195 -4.94 -3.20 1.23
CA ALA A 195 -3.75 -3.99 0.90
C ALA A 195 -3.11 -3.61 -0.45
N PHE A 196 -3.85 -2.95 -1.33
CA PHE A 196 -3.34 -2.45 -2.61
C PHE A 196 -2.81 -1.01 -2.56
N GLN A 197 -2.92 -0.32 -1.42
CA GLN A 197 -2.35 1.02 -1.28
C GLN A 197 -0.84 1.00 -1.44
N GLY A 198 -0.29 2.04 -2.07
CA GLY A 198 1.12 2.10 -2.46
C GLY A 198 1.39 1.64 -3.89
N VAL A 199 0.43 1.00 -4.57
CA VAL A 199 0.55 0.62 -5.99
C VAL A 199 0.84 1.86 -6.86
N GLU A 200 0.30 3.01 -6.52
CA GLU A 200 0.44 4.30 -7.19
C GLU A 200 1.78 5.02 -6.92
N LEU A 201 2.62 4.52 -6.00
CA LEU A 201 3.96 5.09 -5.72
C LEU A 201 4.85 5.21 -6.97
N VAL A 202 4.67 4.32 -7.96
CA VAL A 202 5.32 4.43 -9.26
C VAL A 202 5.09 5.79 -9.90
N GLY A 203 3.91 6.39 -9.66
CA GLY A 203 3.60 7.71 -10.17
C GLY A 203 4.51 8.80 -9.61
N ILE A 204 4.83 8.74 -8.32
CA ILE A 204 5.69 9.73 -7.66
C ILE A 204 7.14 9.58 -8.12
N THR A 205 7.60 8.32 -8.28
CA THR A 205 8.98 8.02 -8.67
C THR A 205 9.22 8.12 -10.17
N ALA A 206 8.16 8.10 -11.00
CA ALA A 206 8.29 8.16 -12.45
C ALA A 206 8.93 9.46 -12.96
N GLY A 207 8.66 10.59 -12.30
CA GLY A 207 9.28 11.88 -12.65
C GLY A 207 10.79 11.96 -12.42
N GLU A 208 11.36 11.02 -11.64
CA GLU A 208 12.79 10.95 -11.31
C GLU A 208 13.54 9.86 -12.11
N ALA A 209 12.84 9.09 -12.93
CA ALA A 209 13.44 8.00 -13.71
C ALA A 209 14.22 8.53 -14.92
N GLN A 210 15.36 7.92 -15.24
CA GLN A 210 16.18 8.28 -16.39
C GLN A 210 15.44 8.11 -17.74
N ASN A 211 14.56 7.12 -17.85
CA ASN A 211 13.71 6.89 -19.00
C ASN A 211 12.25 6.62 -18.54
N PRO A 212 11.49 7.69 -18.24
CA PRO A 212 10.16 7.56 -17.63
C PRO A 212 9.19 6.72 -18.46
N LYS A 213 9.15 6.91 -19.76
CA LYS A 213 8.19 6.26 -20.67
C LYS A 213 8.34 4.73 -20.73
N HIS A 214 9.55 4.25 -20.99
CA HIS A 214 9.82 2.80 -21.07
C HIS A 214 9.61 2.13 -19.72
N THR A 215 10.12 2.78 -18.69
CA THR A 215 10.09 2.32 -17.31
C THR A 215 8.66 2.17 -16.80
N LEU A 216 7.82 3.18 -17.05
CA LEU A 216 6.41 3.21 -16.66
C LEU A 216 5.58 2.12 -17.38
N LYS A 217 5.75 1.97 -18.71
CA LYS A 217 5.05 0.96 -19.51
C LYS A 217 5.29 -0.45 -18.96
N ARG A 218 6.55 -0.77 -18.65
CA ARG A 218 6.92 -2.07 -18.06
C ARG A 218 6.36 -2.26 -16.66
N ALA A 219 6.38 -1.22 -15.82
CA ALA A 219 5.85 -1.32 -14.46
C ALA A 219 4.35 -1.60 -14.43
N VAL A 220 3.59 -0.82 -15.17
CA VAL A 220 2.13 -0.94 -15.20
C VAL A 220 1.69 -2.29 -15.78
N ASN A 221 2.35 -2.77 -16.84
CA ASN A 221 2.01 -4.07 -17.42
C ASN A 221 2.34 -5.25 -16.49
N ASN A 222 3.39 -5.14 -15.68
CA ASN A 222 3.78 -6.19 -14.75
C ASN A 222 2.88 -6.28 -13.51
N ILE A 223 2.01 -5.31 -13.26
CA ILE A 223 1.09 -5.33 -12.11
C ILE A 223 0.18 -6.55 -12.13
N VAL A 224 -0.33 -6.93 -13.28
CA VAL A 224 -1.23 -8.10 -13.42
C VAL A 224 -0.55 -9.36 -12.88
N TRP A 225 0.67 -9.64 -13.34
CA TRP A 225 1.44 -10.81 -12.90
C TRP A 225 1.75 -10.78 -11.40
N ARG A 226 2.02 -9.58 -10.87
CA ARG A 226 2.26 -9.40 -9.44
C ARG A 226 1.01 -9.73 -8.62
N ILE A 227 -0.15 -9.24 -9.03
CA ILE A 227 -1.42 -9.51 -8.36
C ILE A 227 -1.71 -11.01 -8.40
N LEU A 228 -1.59 -11.64 -9.56
CA LEU A 228 -1.86 -13.06 -9.71
C LEU A 228 -0.92 -13.92 -8.84
N ILE A 229 0.37 -13.65 -8.85
CA ILE A 229 1.37 -14.48 -8.17
C ILE A 229 1.39 -14.17 -6.67
N PHE A 230 1.56 -12.91 -6.28
CA PHE A 230 1.85 -12.55 -4.89
C PHE A 230 0.61 -12.40 -4.01
N TYR A 231 -0.54 -12.06 -4.57
CA TYR A 231 -1.78 -11.95 -3.79
C TYR A 231 -2.63 -13.19 -3.96
N ILE A 232 -3.15 -13.44 -5.16
CA ILE A 232 -4.09 -14.53 -5.39
C ILE A 232 -3.40 -15.88 -5.20
N GLY A 233 -2.19 -16.07 -5.71
CA GLY A 233 -1.43 -17.32 -5.58
C GLY A 233 -1.12 -17.67 -4.13
N SER A 234 -0.62 -16.71 -3.32
CA SER A 234 -0.30 -16.97 -1.93
C SER A 234 -1.54 -17.29 -1.08
N ILE A 235 -2.63 -16.54 -1.26
CA ILE A 235 -3.88 -16.78 -0.53
C ILE A 235 -4.51 -18.10 -0.97
N PHE A 236 -4.46 -18.42 -2.25
CA PHE A 236 -4.93 -19.70 -2.77
C PHE A 236 -4.19 -20.89 -2.11
N VAL A 237 -2.87 -20.83 -2.04
CA VAL A 237 -2.06 -21.87 -1.39
C VAL A 237 -2.44 -22.01 0.09
N ILE A 238 -2.58 -20.90 0.81
CA ILE A 238 -2.98 -20.92 2.24
C ILE A 238 -4.35 -21.58 2.41
N LEU A 239 -5.34 -21.20 1.59
CA LEU A 239 -6.69 -21.73 1.65
C LEU A 239 -6.80 -23.22 1.25
N CYS A 240 -5.89 -23.70 0.41
CA CYS A 240 -5.83 -25.14 0.10
C CYS A 240 -5.24 -25.94 1.27
N ILE A 241 -4.27 -25.38 1.98
CA ILE A 241 -3.56 -26.08 3.07
C ILE A 241 -4.34 -26.02 4.38
N TYR A 242 -5.04 -24.91 4.65
CA TYR A 242 -5.74 -24.68 5.90
C TYR A 242 -7.22 -24.35 5.70
N PRO A 243 -8.13 -24.92 6.52
CA PRO A 243 -9.51 -24.48 6.59
C PRO A 243 -9.58 -22.97 6.90
N TRP A 244 -10.40 -22.24 6.17
CA TRP A 244 -10.49 -20.78 6.30
C TRP A 244 -10.87 -20.31 7.71
N ASN A 245 -11.69 -21.07 8.42
CA ASN A 245 -12.15 -20.79 9.78
C ASN A 245 -11.07 -20.99 10.87
N GLU A 246 -9.98 -21.67 10.55
CA GLU A 246 -8.86 -21.90 11.46
C GLU A 246 -7.70 -20.93 11.25
N VAL A 247 -7.60 -20.29 10.09
CA VAL A 247 -6.45 -19.47 9.71
C VAL A 247 -6.12 -18.37 10.71
N SER A 248 -7.11 -17.76 11.37
CA SER A 248 -6.90 -16.70 12.37
C SER A 248 -6.40 -17.22 13.73
N TYR A 249 -6.68 -18.47 14.06
CA TYR A 249 -6.26 -19.09 15.32
C TYR A 249 -4.87 -19.70 15.26
N ILE A 250 -4.39 -20.02 14.07
CA ILE A 250 -3.11 -20.72 13.88
C ILE A 250 -1.89 -19.77 13.93
N GLY A 251 -2.13 -18.46 13.94
CA GLY A 251 -1.08 -17.44 13.83
C GLY A 251 -0.79 -17.06 12.38
N SER A 252 0.47 -16.81 12.03
CA SER A 252 0.81 -16.46 10.64
C SER A 252 0.70 -17.69 9.72
N PRO A 253 -0.20 -17.71 8.72
CA PRO A 253 -0.34 -18.83 7.77
C PRO A 253 0.96 -19.15 7.03
N PHE A 254 1.81 -18.15 6.82
CA PHE A 254 3.13 -18.32 6.20
C PHE A 254 4.06 -19.12 7.10
N VAL A 255 4.13 -18.80 8.39
CA VAL A 255 4.91 -19.55 9.38
C VAL A 255 4.47 -21.01 9.41
N MET A 256 3.17 -21.24 9.47
CA MET A 256 2.61 -22.58 9.56
C MET A 256 2.88 -23.42 8.31
N THR A 257 2.81 -22.81 7.12
CA THR A 257 3.14 -23.51 5.87
C THR A 257 4.59 -24.01 5.84
N PHE A 258 5.53 -23.21 6.29
CA PHE A 258 6.94 -23.64 6.40
C PHE A 258 7.16 -24.63 7.54
N ALA A 259 6.52 -24.47 8.67
CA ALA A 259 6.59 -25.39 9.80
C ALA A 259 6.07 -26.78 9.42
N LYS A 260 5.01 -26.86 8.62
CA LYS A 260 4.42 -28.13 8.16
C LYS A 260 5.40 -29.01 7.35
N VAL A 261 6.33 -28.38 6.65
CA VAL A 261 7.38 -29.11 5.91
C VAL A 261 8.67 -29.33 6.72
N GLY A 262 8.61 -29.14 8.04
CA GLY A 262 9.70 -29.45 8.94
C GLY A 262 10.75 -28.35 9.12
N ILE A 263 10.48 -27.11 8.67
CA ILE A 263 11.39 -25.98 8.88
C ILE A 263 11.15 -25.42 10.29
N SER A 264 11.93 -25.88 11.27
CA SER A 264 11.81 -25.46 12.68
C SER A 264 12.06 -23.97 12.92
N SER A 265 12.86 -23.33 12.07
CA SER A 265 13.16 -21.89 12.11
C SER A 265 12.13 -21.02 11.35
N ALA A 266 11.03 -21.60 10.85
CA ALA A 266 10.04 -20.89 10.02
C ALA A 266 9.52 -19.60 10.67
N ALA A 267 9.23 -19.64 11.98
CA ALA A 267 8.74 -18.47 12.71
C ALA A 267 9.77 -17.32 12.70
N ALA A 268 11.04 -17.61 12.95
CA ALA A 268 12.10 -16.61 12.95
C ALA A 268 12.36 -16.05 11.54
N ILE A 269 12.36 -16.91 10.50
CA ILE A 269 12.54 -16.49 9.10
C ILE A 269 11.41 -15.55 8.70
N ILE A 270 10.16 -15.94 8.91
CA ILE A 270 9.00 -15.11 8.54
C ILE A 270 8.98 -13.81 9.33
N ASN A 271 9.27 -13.87 10.63
CA ASN A 271 9.35 -12.67 11.45
C ASN A 271 10.42 -11.68 10.93
N PHE A 272 11.59 -12.18 10.49
CA PHE A 272 12.61 -11.38 9.83
C PHE A 272 12.11 -10.76 8.53
N VAL A 273 11.40 -11.53 7.69
CA VAL A 273 10.83 -11.05 6.44
C VAL A 273 9.81 -9.94 6.69
N VAL A 274 8.94 -10.10 7.68
CA VAL A 274 7.93 -9.08 8.03
C VAL A 274 8.58 -7.85 8.65
N LEU A 275 9.66 -8.01 9.45
CA LEU A 275 10.46 -6.89 9.95
C LEU A 275 11.06 -6.07 8.79
N THR A 276 11.69 -6.75 7.79
CA THR A 276 12.22 -6.05 6.61
C THR A 276 11.09 -5.40 5.79
N ALA A 277 9.89 -5.97 5.83
CA ALA A 277 8.70 -5.40 5.21
C ALA A 277 8.27 -4.09 5.88
N ALA A 278 8.23 -4.05 7.21
CA ALA A 278 7.91 -2.85 7.98
C ALA A 278 8.93 -1.73 7.75
N LEU A 279 10.23 -2.06 7.75
CA LEU A 279 11.29 -1.09 7.44
C LEU A 279 11.15 -0.53 6.01
N SER A 280 10.80 -1.36 5.03
CA SER A 280 10.53 -0.93 3.66
C SER A 280 9.29 -0.02 3.57
N GLY A 281 8.21 -0.36 4.27
CA GLY A 281 7.01 0.48 4.35
C GLY A 281 7.31 1.85 4.95
N CYS A 282 8.05 1.90 6.05
CA CYS A 282 8.52 3.14 6.67
C CYS A 282 9.43 3.95 5.71
N ASN A 283 10.35 3.29 4.99
CA ASN A 283 11.23 3.90 4.00
C ASN A 283 10.44 4.56 2.85
N SER A 284 9.48 3.84 2.28
CA SER A 284 8.59 4.34 1.23
C SER A 284 7.68 5.47 1.72
N GLY A 285 7.20 5.36 2.95
CA GLY A 285 6.39 6.39 3.62
C GLY A 285 7.14 7.70 3.79
N MET A 286 8.36 7.65 4.30
CA MET A 286 9.20 8.84 4.51
C MET A 286 9.56 9.52 3.18
N TYR A 287 9.93 8.72 2.16
CA TYR A 287 10.20 9.20 0.82
C TYR A 287 9.00 9.93 0.21
N SER A 288 7.82 9.31 0.26
CA SER A 288 6.60 9.82 -0.39
C SER A 288 6.03 11.04 0.32
N SER A 289 5.99 11.02 1.65
CA SER A 289 5.53 12.15 2.47
C SER A 289 6.32 13.42 2.18
N ALA A 290 7.65 13.31 2.10
CA ALA A 290 8.51 14.46 1.82
C ALA A 290 8.25 15.05 0.42
N ARG A 291 7.95 14.21 -0.56
CA ARG A 291 7.64 14.65 -1.92
C ARG A 291 6.27 15.28 -2.06
N MET A 292 5.29 14.85 -1.26
CA MET A 292 3.99 15.52 -1.22
C MET A 292 4.11 16.94 -0.66
N ILE A 293 4.90 17.14 0.41
CA ILE A 293 5.19 18.48 0.95
C ILE A 293 5.92 19.34 -0.10
N TYR A 294 6.89 18.76 -0.82
CA TYR A 294 7.59 19.44 -1.91
C TYR A 294 6.63 19.85 -3.03
N THR A 295 5.72 18.97 -3.45
CA THR A 295 4.71 19.25 -4.49
C THR A 295 3.75 20.37 -4.04
N LEU A 296 3.31 20.37 -2.78
CA LEU A 296 2.52 21.46 -2.21
C LEU A 296 3.26 22.80 -2.30
N ALA A 297 4.56 22.80 -1.99
CA ALA A 297 5.38 24.01 -2.09
C ALA A 297 5.59 24.48 -3.53
N GLN A 298 5.74 23.55 -4.49
CA GLN A 298 5.80 23.87 -5.93
C GLN A 298 4.52 24.55 -6.41
N ASN A 299 3.37 24.12 -5.91
CA ASN A 299 2.07 24.70 -6.22
C ASN A 299 1.76 25.99 -5.42
N GLY A 300 2.72 26.51 -4.63
CA GLY A 300 2.52 27.69 -3.78
C GLY A 300 1.58 27.47 -2.58
N GLN A 301 1.32 26.21 -2.25
CA GLN A 301 0.36 25.76 -1.22
C GLN A 301 1.02 25.37 0.10
N ALA A 302 2.37 25.42 0.16
CA ALA A 302 3.18 25.24 1.36
C ALA A 302 4.34 26.26 1.39
N PRO A 303 4.98 26.46 2.54
CA PRO A 303 6.11 27.38 2.67
C PRO A 303 7.26 27.09 1.70
N LYS A 304 7.88 28.14 1.14
CA LYS A 304 8.99 28.03 0.16
C LYS A 304 10.22 27.29 0.69
N CYS A 305 10.41 27.18 2.00
CA CYS A 305 11.51 26.41 2.59
C CYS A 305 11.50 24.94 2.18
N PHE A 306 10.35 24.38 1.82
CA PHE A 306 10.20 22.99 1.35
C PHE A 306 10.61 22.78 -0.10
N LEU A 307 10.85 23.85 -0.88
CA LEU A 307 11.41 23.76 -2.24
C LEU A 307 12.92 23.46 -2.25
N LYS A 308 13.58 23.61 -1.11
CA LYS A 308 15.03 23.44 -1.02
C LYS A 308 15.39 21.95 -1.11
N LEU A 309 16.07 21.58 -2.18
CA LEU A 309 16.67 20.25 -2.37
C LEU A 309 18.14 20.26 -1.95
N SER A 310 18.63 19.13 -1.47
CA SER A 310 20.06 18.90 -1.24
C SER A 310 20.79 18.72 -2.57
N LYS A 311 22.15 18.71 -2.55
CA LYS A 311 22.98 18.40 -3.73
C LYS A 311 22.66 17.04 -4.36
N SER A 312 22.10 16.11 -3.60
CA SER A 312 21.65 14.78 -4.03
C SER A 312 20.17 14.71 -4.39
N GLY A 313 19.47 15.85 -4.58
CA GLY A 313 18.05 15.90 -4.98
C GLY A 313 17.05 15.55 -3.87
N VAL A 314 17.48 15.50 -2.60
CA VAL A 314 16.65 15.09 -1.47
C VAL A 314 15.95 16.31 -0.85
N PRO A 315 14.62 16.32 -0.64
CA PRO A 315 13.87 17.38 0.04
C PRO A 315 14.00 17.25 1.58
N ARG A 316 15.18 17.58 2.09
CA ARG A 316 15.54 17.36 3.52
C ARG A 316 14.56 17.99 4.51
N ASN A 317 14.05 19.18 4.22
CA ASN A 317 13.09 19.84 5.11
C ASN A 317 11.77 19.06 5.20
N GLY A 318 11.28 18.49 4.08
CA GLY A 318 10.11 17.62 4.07
C GLY A 318 10.34 16.32 4.84
N ILE A 319 11.53 15.71 4.69
CA ILE A 319 11.92 14.52 5.46
C ILE A 319 11.98 14.84 6.96
N SER A 320 12.57 15.99 7.36
CA SER A 320 12.66 16.38 8.76
C SER A 320 11.28 16.51 9.42
N VAL A 321 10.30 17.08 8.72
CA VAL A 321 8.91 17.15 9.21
C VAL A 321 8.35 15.73 9.41
N THR A 322 8.55 14.85 8.45
CA THR A 322 8.10 13.45 8.55
C THR A 322 8.77 12.72 9.71
N ILE A 323 10.08 12.90 9.92
CA ILE A 323 10.81 12.32 11.06
C ILE A 323 10.21 12.80 12.39
N ILE A 324 9.93 14.10 12.54
CA ILE A 324 9.34 14.66 13.77
C ILE A 324 7.98 13.98 14.04
N VAL A 325 7.15 13.82 13.03
CA VAL A 325 5.84 13.19 13.19
C VAL A 325 5.97 11.68 13.49
N LEU A 326 6.89 10.96 12.85
CA LEU A 326 7.17 9.57 13.14
C LEU A 326 7.73 9.37 14.55
N PHE A 327 8.49 10.34 15.08
CA PHE A 327 8.97 10.31 16.46
C PHE A 327 7.80 10.30 17.47
N ILE A 328 6.65 10.90 17.12
CA ILE A 328 5.42 10.76 17.90
C ILE A 328 5.01 9.28 18.00
N GLY A 329 5.16 8.48 16.93
CA GLY A 329 4.92 7.03 16.97
C GLY A 329 5.82 6.30 17.97
N VAL A 330 7.08 6.71 18.06
CA VAL A 330 8.02 6.16 19.07
C VAL A 330 7.56 6.49 20.49
N ILE A 331 7.15 7.76 20.72
CA ILE A 331 6.60 8.19 22.02
C ILE A 331 5.34 7.39 22.36
N LEU A 332 4.45 7.19 21.39
CA LEU A 332 3.25 6.37 21.59
C LEU A 332 3.58 4.92 21.94
N ASN A 333 4.61 4.34 21.33
CA ASN A 333 5.11 3.00 21.70
C ASN A 333 5.64 2.94 23.14
N TYR A 334 6.26 4.04 23.63
CA TYR A 334 6.70 4.15 25.02
C TYR A 334 5.51 4.27 26.00
N LEU A 335 4.51 5.08 25.67
CA LEU A 335 3.38 5.37 26.53
C LEU A 335 2.34 4.23 26.55
N ILE A 336 2.16 3.57 25.40
CA ILE A 336 1.12 2.54 25.19
C ILE A 336 1.75 1.33 24.48
N PRO A 337 2.52 0.49 25.17
CA PRO A 337 3.21 -0.65 24.58
C PRO A 337 2.21 -1.79 24.26
N ASN A 338 1.27 -1.56 23.33
CA ASN A 338 0.21 -2.51 23.01
C ASN A 338 -0.01 -2.62 21.50
N SER A 339 -0.13 -3.85 21.00
CA SER A 339 -0.29 -4.15 19.56
C SER A 339 -1.52 -3.52 18.88
N LYS A 340 -2.55 -3.14 19.65
CA LYS A 340 -3.74 -2.47 19.10
C LYS A 340 -3.45 -1.11 18.46
N LEU A 341 -2.38 -0.42 18.90
CA LEU A 341 -1.98 0.85 18.32
C LEU A 341 -1.66 0.73 16.82
N PHE A 342 -0.97 -0.35 16.42
CA PHE A 342 -0.69 -0.64 15.00
C PHE A 342 -1.98 -0.69 14.18
N LEU A 343 -3.00 -1.41 14.66
CA LEU A 343 -4.27 -1.57 13.95
C LEU A 343 -5.02 -0.24 13.80
N TYR A 344 -5.05 0.60 14.83
CA TYR A 344 -5.69 1.91 14.77
C TYR A 344 -5.00 2.86 13.78
N LEU A 345 -3.67 2.93 13.83
CA LEU A 345 -2.90 3.78 12.93
C LEU A 345 -3.01 3.31 11.47
N TYR A 346 -2.91 2.00 11.25
CA TYR A 346 -3.10 1.42 9.92
C TYR A 346 -4.50 1.68 9.36
N SER A 347 -5.52 1.45 10.17
CA SER A 347 -6.91 1.68 9.75
C SER A 347 -7.17 3.13 9.34
N ALA A 348 -6.61 4.11 10.07
CA ALA A 348 -6.78 5.53 9.75
C ALA A 348 -6.16 5.93 8.39
N SER A 349 -5.27 5.11 7.82
CA SER A 349 -4.59 5.41 6.55
C SER A 349 -5.42 5.08 5.30
N VAL A 350 -6.44 4.23 5.43
CA VAL A 350 -7.10 3.58 4.26
C VAL A 350 -7.83 4.59 3.38
N PHE A 351 -8.75 5.37 3.95
CA PHE A 351 -9.56 6.30 3.15
C PHE A 351 -8.75 7.44 2.51
N PRO A 352 -7.79 8.08 3.19
CA PRO A 352 -6.90 9.09 2.58
C PRO A 352 -6.15 8.56 1.35
N GLY A 353 -5.74 7.30 1.35
CA GLY A 353 -5.09 6.68 0.19
C GLY A 353 -6.00 6.56 -1.03
N MET A 354 -7.29 6.29 -0.80
CA MET A 354 -8.28 6.17 -1.89
C MET A 354 -8.56 7.50 -2.59
N VAL A 355 -8.33 8.65 -1.94
CA VAL A 355 -8.50 9.98 -2.55
C VAL A 355 -7.66 10.12 -3.83
N ALA A 356 -6.43 9.65 -3.82
CA ALA A 356 -5.57 9.67 -5.00
C ALA A 356 -6.17 8.89 -6.18
N TRP A 357 -6.81 7.77 -5.92
CA TRP A 357 -7.44 6.92 -6.93
C TRP A 357 -8.70 7.56 -7.51
N PHE A 358 -9.54 8.17 -6.68
CA PHE A 358 -10.69 8.96 -7.14
C PHE A 358 -10.25 10.09 -8.05
N VAL A 359 -9.22 10.83 -7.63
CA VAL A 359 -8.69 11.97 -8.38
C VAL A 359 -8.11 11.53 -9.72
N LEU A 360 -7.35 10.44 -9.77
CA LEU A 360 -6.82 9.88 -11.02
C LEU A 360 -7.94 9.50 -12.00
N ALA A 361 -8.94 8.75 -11.50
CA ALA A 361 -10.06 8.31 -12.35
C ALA A 361 -10.87 9.48 -12.93
N TYR A 362 -11.00 10.58 -12.17
CA TYR A 362 -11.71 11.77 -12.64
C TYR A 362 -10.83 12.69 -13.50
N ALA A 363 -9.57 12.94 -13.09
CA ALA A 363 -8.66 13.85 -13.79
C ALA A 363 -8.35 13.40 -15.22
N GLN A 364 -8.28 12.09 -15.50
CA GLN A 364 -8.01 11.58 -16.83
C GLN A 364 -9.06 12.05 -17.87
N LYS A 365 -10.31 12.20 -17.50
CA LYS A 365 -11.35 12.73 -18.41
C LYS A 365 -11.00 14.14 -18.88
N ASN A 366 -10.61 15.01 -17.96
CA ASN A 366 -10.25 16.39 -18.27
C ASN A 366 -8.87 16.45 -18.96
N PHE A 367 -7.95 15.58 -18.61
CA PHE A 367 -6.67 15.40 -19.31
C PHE A 367 -6.90 15.09 -20.79
N ARG A 368 -7.70 14.07 -21.12
CA ARG A 368 -7.98 13.72 -22.53
C ARG A 368 -8.67 14.85 -23.28
N LYS A 369 -9.56 15.59 -22.61
CA LYS A 369 -10.21 16.78 -23.18
C LYS A 369 -9.19 17.89 -23.47
N ALA A 370 -8.26 18.14 -22.57
CA ALA A 370 -7.24 19.19 -22.71
C ALA A 370 -6.23 18.89 -23.84
N TRP A 371 -5.82 17.63 -24.00
CA TRP A 371 -4.88 17.23 -25.07
C TRP A 371 -5.52 17.02 -26.42
N GLY A 372 -6.84 16.86 -26.49
CA GLY A 372 -7.61 16.71 -27.70
C GLY A 372 -7.53 15.33 -28.37
N PRO A 373 -8.46 15.02 -29.28
CA PRO A 373 -8.60 13.70 -29.89
C PRO A 373 -7.41 13.32 -30.79
N GLU A 374 -6.78 14.27 -31.46
CA GLU A 374 -5.68 14.02 -32.39
C GLU A 374 -4.43 13.52 -31.66
N VAL A 375 -4.05 14.18 -30.55
CA VAL A 375 -2.90 13.79 -29.72
C VAL A 375 -3.21 12.45 -29.05
N MET A 376 -4.43 12.28 -28.54
CA MET A 376 -4.83 11.03 -27.92
C MET A 376 -4.94 9.87 -28.91
N ALA A 377 -5.23 10.11 -30.18
CA ALA A 377 -5.20 9.06 -31.21
C ALA A 377 -3.81 8.47 -31.41
N LYS A 378 -2.76 9.29 -31.34
CA LYS A 378 -1.34 8.89 -31.50
C LYS A 378 -0.70 8.41 -30.19
N HIS A 379 -1.39 8.50 -29.06
CA HIS A 379 -0.84 8.13 -27.77
C HIS A 379 -0.57 6.62 -27.68
N GLU A 380 0.68 6.21 -27.40
CA GLU A 380 1.09 4.79 -27.42
C GLU A 380 0.63 3.99 -26.20
N PHE A 381 0.36 4.65 -25.06
CA PHE A 381 0.04 4.01 -23.80
C PHE A 381 -1.34 4.44 -23.27
N LYS A 382 -2.40 4.06 -23.99
CA LYS A 382 -3.78 4.39 -23.61
C LYS A 382 -4.30 3.48 -22.51
N SER A 383 -5.14 4.04 -21.62
CA SER A 383 -5.97 3.25 -20.73
C SER A 383 -7.06 2.52 -21.53
N PRO A 384 -7.20 1.19 -21.38
CA PRO A 384 -8.22 0.43 -22.10
C PRO A 384 -9.62 0.75 -21.58
N LEU A 385 -10.63 0.51 -22.43
CA LEU A 385 -12.06 0.65 -22.11
C LEU A 385 -12.48 2.05 -21.60
N TYR A 386 -11.73 3.11 -21.93
CA TYR A 386 -12.17 4.46 -21.60
C TYR A 386 -13.50 4.81 -22.33
N PRO A 387 -14.47 5.47 -21.67
CA PRO A 387 -14.51 5.96 -20.28
C PRO A 387 -15.05 4.93 -19.26
N TYR A 388 -15.46 3.75 -19.69
CA TYR A 388 -16.11 2.75 -18.83
C TYR A 388 -15.21 2.27 -17.69
N SER A 389 -13.90 2.13 -17.95
CA SER A 389 -12.91 1.79 -16.92
C SER A 389 -12.87 2.82 -15.78
N ASN A 390 -13.02 4.12 -16.09
CA ASN A 390 -13.06 5.18 -15.09
C ASN A 390 -14.32 5.08 -14.23
N TYR A 391 -15.49 4.90 -14.85
CA TYR A 391 -16.75 4.74 -14.11
C TYR A 391 -16.75 3.49 -13.24
N PHE A 392 -16.20 2.39 -13.74
CA PHE A 392 -16.03 1.15 -12.98
C PHE A 392 -15.16 1.36 -11.74
N CYS A 393 -14.00 2.03 -11.89
CA CYS A 393 -13.13 2.35 -10.77
C CYS A 393 -13.84 3.25 -9.74
N ILE A 394 -14.51 4.32 -10.18
CA ILE A 394 -15.23 5.22 -9.28
C ILE A 394 -16.34 4.48 -8.53
N LEU A 395 -17.14 3.68 -9.25
CA LEU A 395 -18.21 2.89 -8.64
C LEU A 395 -17.66 1.93 -7.58
N PHE A 396 -16.58 1.21 -7.89
CA PHE A 396 -15.92 0.32 -6.94
C PHE A 396 -15.46 1.08 -5.67
N LEU A 397 -14.79 2.21 -5.83
CA LEU A 397 -14.29 3.02 -4.71
C LEU A 397 -15.45 3.56 -3.84
N VAL A 398 -16.57 3.94 -4.46
CA VAL A 398 -17.79 4.36 -3.74
C VAL A 398 -18.37 3.19 -2.95
N LEU A 399 -18.50 2.01 -3.57
CA LEU A 399 -19.00 0.81 -2.89
C LEU A 399 -18.11 0.39 -1.72
N VAL A 400 -16.79 0.43 -1.89
CA VAL A 400 -15.84 0.18 -0.78
C VAL A 400 -16.02 1.20 0.34
N THR A 401 -16.15 2.48 0.03
CA THR A 401 -16.36 3.55 1.03
C THR A 401 -17.68 3.33 1.80
N ILE A 402 -18.76 2.99 1.11
CA ILE A 402 -20.04 2.64 1.74
C ILE A 402 -19.87 1.39 2.62
N GLY A 403 -19.22 0.34 2.11
CA GLY A 403 -18.95 -0.87 2.89
C GLY A 403 -18.18 -0.60 4.17
N MET A 404 -17.17 0.28 4.12
CA MET A 404 -16.41 0.69 5.30
C MET A 404 -17.28 1.43 6.35
N LEU A 405 -18.30 2.17 5.93
CA LEU A 405 -19.24 2.83 6.86
C LEU A 405 -20.17 1.85 7.57
N TYR A 406 -20.55 0.78 6.88
CA TYR A 406 -21.42 -0.25 7.45
C TYR A 406 -20.67 -1.22 8.38
N ASN A 407 -19.39 -1.49 8.13
CA ASN A 407 -18.59 -2.40 8.95
C ASN A 407 -18.12 -1.67 10.23
N PRO A 408 -18.49 -2.17 11.44
CA PRO A 408 -18.11 -1.56 12.72
C PRO A 408 -16.59 -1.40 12.89
N ASP A 409 -15.79 -2.36 12.39
CA ASP A 409 -14.33 -2.37 12.55
C ASP A 409 -13.64 -1.29 11.72
N THR A 410 -14.24 -0.91 10.58
CA THR A 410 -13.67 0.11 9.67
C THR A 410 -14.35 1.47 9.75
N ARG A 411 -15.52 1.56 10.37
CA ARG A 411 -16.30 2.79 10.50
C ARG A 411 -15.53 3.92 11.18
N MET A 412 -14.87 3.63 12.29
CA MET A 412 -14.07 4.62 13.03
C MET A 412 -12.89 5.14 12.20
N SER A 413 -12.36 4.32 11.32
CA SER A 413 -11.32 4.70 10.37
C SER A 413 -11.79 5.80 9.40
N ILE A 414 -13.00 5.67 8.85
CA ILE A 414 -13.59 6.69 7.98
C ILE A 414 -13.87 7.98 8.74
N PHE A 415 -14.44 7.91 9.94
CA PHE A 415 -14.72 9.11 10.73
C PHE A 415 -13.44 9.87 11.08
N SER A 416 -12.38 9.19 11.50
CA SER A 416 -11.08 9.83 11.77
C SER A 416 -10.49 10.47 10.51
N SER A 417 -10.62 9.81 9.36
CA SER A 417 -10.19 10.35 8.07
C SER A 417 -10.98 11.59 7.66
N TRP A 418 -12.29 11.60 7.87
CA TRP A 418 -13.15 12.76 7.57
C TRP A 418 -12.86 13.95 8.47
N VAL A 419 -12.57 13.70 9.77
CA VAL A 419 -12.12 14.77 10.68
C VAL A 419 -10.81 15.40 10.16
N TYR A 420 -9.86 14.57 9.73
CA TYR A 420 -8.63 15.06 9.10
C TYR A 420 -8.92 15.87 7.83
N MET A 421 -9.76 15.35 6.93
CA MET A 421 -10.11 16.05 5.69
C MET A 421 -10.81 17.38 5.97
N ALA A 422 -11.70 17.44 6.96
CA ALA A 422 -12.32 18.69 7.40
C ALA A 422 -11.28 19.70 7.89
N ALA A 423 -10.28 19.26 8.67
CA ALA A 423 -9.16 20.11 9.09
C ALA A 423 -8.34 20.61 7.89
N VAL A 424 -8.10 19.79 6.88
CA VAL A 424 -7.43 20.19 5.63
C VAL A 424 -8.25 21.25 4.86
N VAL A 425 -9.56 21.08 4.79
CA VAL A 425 -10.48 22.08 4.17
C VAL A 425 -10.43 23.40 4.95
N ILE A 426 -10.49 23.36 6.27
CA ILE A 426 -10.39 24.55 7.12
C ILE A 426 -9.05 25.25 6.90
N ALA A 427 -7.94 24.49 6.86
CA ALA A 427 -6.61 25.03 6.61
C ALA A 427 -6.50 25.70 5.22
N TRP A 428 -7.15 25.18 4.19
CA TRP A 428 -7.23 25.81 2.86
C TRP A 428 -7.78 27.24 2.92
N PHE A 429 -8.87 27.44 3.64
CA PHE A 429 -9.47 28.76 3.81
C PHE A 429 -8.70 29.66 4.78
N ALA A 430 -8.26 29.10 5.91
CA ALA A 430 -7.53 29.85 6.94
C ALA A 430 -6.18 30.39 6.44
N CYS A 431 -5.48 29.63 5.60
CA CYS A 431 -4.21 30.06 5.00
C CYS A 431 -4.42 30.97 3.77
N GLY A 432 -5.65 31.32 3.41
CA GLY A 432 -5.96 32.17 2.26
C GLY A 432 -5.58 31.58 0.91
N LEU A 433 -5.42 30.26 0.81
CA LEU A 433 -5.03 29.58 -0.41
C LEU A 433 -6.14 29.68 -1.49
N ASN A 434 -7.38 29.88 -1.08
CA ASN A 434 -8.52 30.12 -1.96
C ASN A 434 -8.44 31.46 -2.72
N LYS A 435 -7.61 32.42 -2.25
CA LYS A 435 -7.42 33.75 -2.85
C LYS A 435 -6.21 33.82 -3.79
N LYS A 436 -5.36 32.80 -3.79
CA LYS A 436 -4.22 32.69 -4.71
C LYS A 436 -4.72 32.15 -6.04
N LYS A 437 -4.67 32.99 -7.08
CA LYS A 437 -4.95 32.57 -8.47
C LYS A 437 -3.74 31.87 -9.07
#